data_facbef246533db438ad138baf52da789
#
_entry.id   facbef246533db438ad138baf52da789
#
_cell.length_a   1.000
_cell.length_b   1.000
_cell.length_c   1.000
_cell.angle_alpha   90.00
_cell.angle_beta   90.00
_cell.angle_gamma   90.00
#
_symmetry.space_group_name_H-M   'P 1'
#
loop_
_entity.id
_entity.type
_entity.pdbx_description
1 polymer ?
#
loop_
_entity_poly.entity_id
_entity_poly.type
_entity_poly.pdbx_seq_one_letter_code
_entity_poly.pdbx_strand_id
1 'polypeptide(L)'
;MKRYLTTACTAIVLAGLCCLAMAQPQMPAPSQVTMSDDGEDDEGSVAVITWQPPAETEVGDYELAGYEVYVRQMPRDFEKIALIPGAAASQASATGLVPWRRYHARVNSLYMAIEPRTVRVGLGQLSVPIVRIRRSIPAMSAEPMSPVGKWYEPRHNTVLVLVLVYSAIVLLTIYFAQRRDMYIRPIAGLEAVDEAIGRATEMGQPILYVTGLSGVSDIATIAAMLILGHLVKRTAAYETPIIVPCNDPIVMAVEREIVRDAYIEAGKPQNYDPDNIFYITDSQFGYVAAVDGIMLREKPAANFYMGGFYAESLILAETGSASGAIQIAGTDSDTQLPFFITACDYTLMGEELYAASAYLSRSPLLLAQLKGQDIGKVVIIALLLAGAAAATIAALIPDAPPAQVLERFISWFTLGG
;
A
#
# COMPACT_ATOMS: atom_id res chain seq x y z
N MET A 1 -71.41 -29.78 47.03
CA MET A 1 -70.42 -29.10 47.90
C MET A 1 -69.02 -29.66 47.74
N LYS A 2 -68.75 -30.98 47.58
CA LYS A 2 -67.41 -31.55 47.43
C LYS A 2 -66.69 -31.20 46.11
N ARG A 3 -67.36 -30.89 44.97
CA ARG A 3 -66.70 -30.54 43.69
C ARG A 3 -66.17 -29.09 43.64
N TYR A 4 -66.66 -28.18 44.46
CA TYR A 4 -66.19 -26.80 44.51
C TYR A 4 -64.98 -26.63 45.39
N LEU A 5 -64.77 -27.54 46.38
CA LEU A 5 -63.57 -27.50 47.22
C LEU A 5 -62.34 -28.01 46.51
N THR A 6 -62.45 -29.01 45.62
CA THR A 6 -61.30 -29.55 44.82
C THR A 6 -60.82 -28.57 43.76
N THR A 7 -61.74 -27.86 43.11
CA THR A 7 -61.43 -26.82 42.13
C THR A 7 -60.79 -25.58 42.76
N ALA A 8 -61.21 -25.18 43.97
CA ALA A 8 -60.62 -24.08 44.71
C ALA A 8 -59.16 -24.42 45.20
N CYS A 9 -58.91 -25.65 45.69
CA CYS A 9 -57.59 -26.11 46.11
C CYS A 9 -56.62 -26.24 44.90
N THR A 10 -57.08 -26.73 43.76
CA THR A 10 -56.23 -26.80 42.55
C THR A 10 -55.91 -25.42 42.00
N ALA A 11 -56.81 -24.46 42.05
CA ALA A 11 -56.56 -23.08 41.64
C ALA A 11 -55.56 -22.36 42.55
N ILE A 12 -55.62 -22.59 43.88
CA ILE A 12 -54.69 -22.03 44.86
C ILE A 12 -53.28 -22.65 44.72
N VAL A 13 -53.19 -23.94 44.47
CA VAL A 13 -51.90 -24.61 44.23
C VAL A 13 -51.29 -24.17 42.89
N LEU A 14 -52.09 -24.00 41.84
CA LEU A 14 -51.61 -23.43 40.55
C LEU A 14 -51.25 -21.95 40.68
N ALA A 15 -51.98 -21.15 41.44
CA ALA A 15 -51.61 -19.75 41.71
C ALA A 15 -50.35 -19.64 42.56
N GLY A 16 -50.20 -20.54 43.57
CA GLY A 16 -48.96 -20.63 44.37
C GLY A 16 -47.74 -21.09 43.57
N LEU A 17 -47.89 -22.06 42.67
CA LEU A 17 -46.86 -22.48 41.73
C LEU A 17 -46.51 -21.38 40.72
N CYS A 18 -47.52 -20.60 40.27
CA CYS A 18 -47.28 -19.47 39.37
C CYS A 18 -46.59 -18.29 40.11
N CYS A 19 -46.89 -18.05 41.38
CA CYS A 19 -46.15 -17.08 42.22
C CYS A 19 -44.73 -17.53 42.55
N LEU A 20 -44.50 -18.84 42.79
CA LEU A 20 -43.16 -19.38 42.98
C LEU A 20 -42.30 -19.38 41.70
N ALA A 21 -42.93 -19.47 40.51
CA ALA A 21 -42.26 -19.31 39.24
C ALA A 21 -41.91 -17.83 38.91
N MET A 22 -42.52 -16.86 39.62
CA MET A 22 -42.28 -15.43 39.43
C MET A 22 -41.16 -14.82 40.33
N ALA A 23 -40.59 -15.61 41.21
CA ALA A 23 -39.56 -15.10 42.16
C ALA A 23 -38.13 -15.51 41.77
N GLN A 24 -37.82 -15.52 40.49
CA GLN A 24 -36.39 -15.60 40.14
C GLN A 24 -35.77 -14.19 40.26
N PRO A 25 -34.63 -14.02 40.96
CA PRO A 25 -34.02 -12.72 41.08
C PRO A 25 -33.66 -12.19 39.69
N GLN A 26 -34.13 -10.99 39.39
CA GLN A 26 -33.80 -10.31 38.17
C GLN A 26 -32.31 -9.87 38.29
N MET A 27 -31.51 -10.24 37.30
CA MET A 27 -30.12 -9.81 37.26
C MET A 27 -30.03 -8.32 36.91
N PRO A 28 -29.29 -7.51 37.67
CA PRO A 28 -29.11 -6.09 37.40
C PRO A 28 -28.54 -5.83 36.02
N ALA A 29 -29.10 -4.87 35.31
CA ALA A 29 -28.68 -4.45 34.00
C ALA A 29 -27.66 -3.31 34.09
N PRO A 30 -26.75 -3.15 33.11
CA PRO A 30 -25.95 -1.95 33.01
C PRO A 30 -26.85 -0.74 32.75
N SER A 31 -26.39 0.44 33.08
CA SER A 31 -27.14 1.69 32.87
C SER A 31 -26.37 2.65 31.97
N GLN A 32 -27.03 3.70 31.53
CA GLN A 32 -26.43 4.76 30.70
C GLN A 32 -25.66 4.23 29.50
N VAL A 33 -26.25 3.29 28.74
CA VAL A 33 -25.63 2.80 27.51
C VAL A 33 -25.66 3.91 26.47
N THR A 34 -24.49 4.34 26.03
CA THR A 34 -24.33 5.31 24.93
C THR A 34 -23.47 4.72 23.83
N MET A 35 -23.66 5.22 22.63
CA MET A 35 -22.86 4.87 21.47
C MET A 35 -22.40 6.16 20.81
N SER A 36 -21.11 6.36 20.70
CA SER A 36 -20.49 7.54 20.09
C SER A 36 -19.58 7.14 18.94
N ASP A 37 -19.37 8.04 18.02
CA ASP A 37 -18.40 7.88 16.96
C ASP A 37 -16.98 7.85 17.56
N ASP A 38 -16.12 7.00 17.03
CA ASP A 38 -14.69 7.02 17.37
C ASP A 38 -14.08 8.22 16.65
N GLY A 39 -13.72 9.25 17.41
CA GLY A 39 -13.17 10.48 16.84
C GLY A 39 -11.83 10.30 16.14
N GLU A 40 -11.19 9.14 16.29
CA GLU A 40 -9.92 8.80 15.64
C GLU A 40 -10.11 8.01 14.33
N ASP A 41 -11.32 7.48 14.08
CA ASP A 41 -11.64 6.75 12.85
C ASP A 41 -12.11 7.68 11.72
N ASP A 42 -11.24 7.93 10.75
CA ASP A 42 -11.55 8.80 9.59
C ASP A 42 -12.51 8.14 8.59
N GLU A 43 -12.60 6.81 8.59
CA GLU A 43 -13.49 6.06 7.69
C GLU A 43 -14.93 6.02 8.20
N GLY A 44 -15.16 6.33 9.48
CA GLY A 44 -16.47 6.19 10.14
C GLY A 44 -16.91 4.73 10.23
N SER A 45 -15.97 3.83 10.42
CA SER A 45 -16.20 2.39 10.50
C SER A 45 -16.17 1.87 11.93
N VAL A 46 -15.81 2.70 12.90
CA VAL A 46 -15.63 2.35 14.32
C VAL A 46 -16.53 3.24 15.20
N ALA A 47 -17.14 2.63 16.19
CA ALA A 47 -17.88 3.33 17.23
C ALA A 47 -17.51 2.82 18.61
N VAL A 48 -17.47 3.71 19.58
CA VAL A 48 -17.26 3.38 20.99
C VAL A 48 -18.60 3.28 21.71
N ILE A 49 -18.83 2.15 22.36
CA ILE A 49 -20.00 1.88 23.18
C ILE A 49 -19.58 1.97 24.64
N THR A 50 -20.20 2.83 25.41
CA THR A 50 -19.93 2.99 26.82
C THR A 50 -21.19 2.69 27.67
N TRP A 51 -20.99 2.19 28.87
CA TRP A 51 -22.03 1.92 29.83
C TRP A 51 -21.55 2.09 31.26
N GLN A 52 -22.47 2.25 32.20
CA GLN A 52 -22.15 2.18 33.63
C GLN A 52 -22.44 0.77 34.13
N PRO A 53 -21.47 0.12 34.80
CA PRO A 53 -21.69 -1.15 35.47
C PRO A 53 -22.84 -1.08 36.48
N PRO A 54 -23.57 -2.18 36.70
CA PRO A 54 -24.59 -2.21 37.74
C PRO A 54 -23.97 -2.03 39.11
N ALA A 55 -24.69 -1.41 40.05
CA ALA A 55 -24.22 -1.19 41.41
C ALA A 55 -24.08 -2.49 42.20
N GLU A 56 -24.90 -3.50 41.90
CA GLU A 56 -24.84 -4.82 42.50
C GLU A 56 -24.13 -5.78 41.56
N THR A 57 -22.92 -6.20 41.95
CA THR A 57 -22.10 -7.16 41.22
C THR A 57 -22.36 -8.61 41.65
N GLU A 58 -23.01 -8.82 42.80
CA GLU A 58 -23.38 -10.12 43.35
C GLU A 58 -24.90 -10.17 43.55
N VAL A 59 -25.54 -11.26 43.13
CA VAL A 59 -26.99 -11.50 43.30
C VAL A 59 -27.18 -12.96 43.71
N GLY A 60 -27.37 -13.21 45.02
CA GLY A 60 -27.41 -14.56 45.58
C GLY A 60 -26.06 -15.28 45.35
N ASP A 61 -26.10 -16.44 44.69
CA ASP A 61 -24.90 -17.21 44.35
C ASP A 61 -24.24 -16.82 43.02
N TYR A 62 -24.74 -15.77 42.36
CA TYR A 62 -24.28 -15.31 41.05
C TYR A 62 -23.40 -14.07 41.17
N GLU A 63 -22.24 -14.12 40.55
CA GLU A 63 -21.29 -13.01 40.46
C GLU A 63 -21.28 -12.44 39.00
N LEU A 64 -21.11 -11.15 38.87
CA LEU A 64 -20.96 -10.48 37.59
C LEU A 64 -19.65 -10.85 36.90
N ALA A 65 -19.71 -11.61 35.84
CA ALA A 65 -18.55 -12.12 35.12
C ALA A 65 -18.14 -11.22 33.93
N GLY A 66 -19.05 -10.44 33.40
CA GLY A 66 -18.78 -9.58 32.26
C GLY A 66 -20.03 -9.09 31.52
N TYR A 67 -19.84 -8.68 30.28
CA TYR A 67 -20.88 -8.08 29.46
C TYR A 67 -20.91 -8.69 28.06
N GLU A 68 -22.11 -8.89 27.55
CA GLU A 68 -22.34 -9.19 26.13
C GLU A 68 -22.79 -7.92 25.41
N VAL A 69 -22.06 -7.51 24.39
CA VAL A 69 -22.32 -6.30 23.62
C VAL A 69 -22.85 -6.68 22.24
N TYR A 70 -23.93 -6.06 21.86
CA TYR A 70 -24.63 -6.25 20.59
C TYR A 70 -24.81 -4.92 19.87
N VAL A 71 -24.74 -4.94 18.56
CA VAL A 71 -25.04 -3.80 17.70
C VAL A 71 -26.09 -4.19 16.69
N ARG A 72 -26.96 -3.27 16.35
CA ARG A 72 -28.00 -3.43 15.33
C ARG A 72 -27.93 -2.29 14.34
N GLN A 73 -27.73 -2.61 13.07
CA GLN A 73 -27.98 -1.69 11.97
C GLN A 73 -29.49 -1.66 11.65
N MET A 74 -30.10 -0.50 11.66
CA MET A 74 -31.51 -0.37 11.29
C MET A 74 -31.74 -0.70 9.80
N PRO A 75 -32.71 -1.56 9.41
CA PRO A 75 -33.74 -2.25 10.21
C PRO A 75 -33.40 -3.71 10.59
N ARG A 76 -32.12 -4.11 10.62
CA ARG A 76 -31.70 -5.50 10.92
C ARG A 76 -31.83 -5.84 12.40
N ASP A 77 -31.64 -7.13 12.73
CA ASP A 77 -31.62 -7.62 14.12
C ASP A 77 -30.28 -7.33 14.81
N PHE A 78 -30.26 -7.50 16.15
CA PHE A 78 -29.06 -7.33 16.94
C PHE A 78 -28.05 -8.45 16.70
N GLU A 79 -26.84 -8.08 16.35
CA GLU A 79 -25.69 -8.97 16.18
C GLU A 79 -24.74 -8.82 17.37
N LYS A 80 -24.25 -9.94 17.91
CA LYS A 80 -23.28 -9.93 19.01
C LYS A 80 -21.91 -9.61 18.45
N ILE A 81 -21.32 -8.52 18.94
CA ILE A 81 -19.99 -8.06 18.51
C ILE A 81 -18.90 -8.42 19.50
N ALA A 82 -19.18 -8.42 20.80
CA ALA A 82 -18.17 -8.67 21.81
C ALA A 82 -18.71 -9.37 23.04
N LEU A 83 -17.82 -10.12 23.71
CA LEU A 83 -17.96 -10.59 25.07
C LEU A 83 -16.80 -9.97 25.87
N ILE A 84 -17.12 -9.08 26.79
CA ILE A 84 -16.15 -8.33 27.58
C ILE A 84 -16.10 -8.95 28.98
N PRO A 85 -15.02 -9.62 29.37
CA PRO A 85 -14.87 -10.17 30.72
C PRO A 85 -14.54 -9.07 31.73
N GLY A 86 -15.02 -9.25 32.94
CA GLY A 86 -14.73 -8.36 34.06
C GLY A 86 -15.88 -7.46 34.47
N ALA A 87 -16.15 -7.40 35.76
CA ALA A 87 -17.25 -6.64 36.34
C ALA A 87 -17.09 -5.11 36.19
N ALA A 88 -15.86 -4.62 36.14
CA ALA A 88 -15.54 -3.20 36.06
C ALA A 88 -15.46 -2.67 34.61
N ALA A 89 -15.68 -3.53 33.62
CA ALA A 89 -15.65 -3.10 32.21
C ALA A 89 -16.79 -2.12 31.89
N SER A 90 -16.45 -1.02 31.22
CA SER A 90 -17.39 0.08 30.93
C SER A 90 -17.42 0.53 29.48
N GLN A 91 -16.61 -0.09 28.61
CA GLN A 91 -16.53 0.27 27.20
C GLN A 91 -16.21 -0.90 26.28
N ALA A 92 -16.62 -0.80 25.03
CA ALA A 92 -16.29 -1.71 23.93
C ALA A 92 -16.28 -0.95 22.61
N SER A 93 -15.42 -1.39 21.68
CA SER A 93 -15.40 -0.84 20.31
C SER A 93 -16.16 -1.75 19.37
N ALA A 94 -17.00 -1.17 18.52
CA ALA A 94 -17.68 -1.82 17.41
C ALA A 94 -16.97 -1.43 16.12
N THR A 95 -16.43 -2.41 15.38
CA THR A 95 -15.70 -2.19 14.13
C THR A 95 -16.50 -2.71 12.92
N GLY A 96 -16.14 -2.26 11.72
CA GLY A 96 -16.77 -2.69 10.47
C GLY A 96 -18.16 -2.10 10.26
N LEU A 97 -18.45 -0.96 10.87
CA LEU A 97 -19.69 -0.22 10.65
C LEU A 97 -19.68 0.44 9.27
N VAL A 98 -20.85 0.62 8.68
CA VAL A 98 -21.00 1.34 7.42
C VAL A 98 -21.31 2.80 7.72
N PRO A 99 -20.55 3.78 7.24
CA PRO A 99 -20.82 5.19 7.46
C PRO A 99 -22.23 5.60 7.05
N TRP A 100 -22.79 6.62 7.72
CA TRP A 100 -24.12 7.20 7.44
C TRP A 100 -25.30 6.28 7.69
N ARG A 101 -25.10 5.07 8.24
CA ARG A 101 -26.17 4.16 8.68
C ARG A 101 -26.45 4.36 10.17
N ARG A 102 -27.70 4.13 10.56
CA ARG A 102 -28.13 4.25 11.98
C ARG A 102 -27.91 2.95 12.73
N TYR A 103 -27.28 3.05 13.88
CA TYR A 103 -26.96 1.93 14.74
C TYR A 103 -27.51 2.15 16.15
N HIS A 104 -27.90 1.05 16.81
CA HIS A 104 -28.20 1.01 18.23
C HIS A 104 -27.28 -0.02 18.89
N ALA A 105 -26.82 0.31 20.08
CA ALA A 105 -26.10 -0.62 20.95
C ALA A 105 -27.05 -1.25 22.00
N ARG A 106 -26.77 -2.48 22.33
CA ARG A 106 -27.41 -3.22 23.41
C ARG A 106 -26.34 -3.92 24.24
N VAL A 107 -26.40 -3.76 25.58
CA VAL A 107 -25.46 -4.38 26.51
C VAL A 107 -26.24 -5.19 27.53
N ASN A 108 -25.84 -6.43 27.75
CA ASN A 108 -26.39 -7.30 28.77
C ASN A 108 -25.27 -7.62 29.77
N SER A 109 -25.57 -7.54 31.08
CA SER A 109 -24.68 -8.08 32.11
C SER A 109 -24.77 -9.59 32.14
N LEU A 110 -23.64 -10.25 32.29
CA LEU A 110 -23.49 -11.70 32.34
C LEU A 110 -23.11 -12.12 33.74
N TYR A 111 -23.98 -12.83 34.43
CA TYR A 111 -23.75 -13.36 35.76
C TYR A 111 -23.47 -14.84 35.71
N MET A 112 -22.47 -15.31 36.49
CA MET A 112 -22.09 -16.70 36.58
C MET A 112 -22.15 -17.19 38.04
N ALA A 113 -22.65 -18.41 38.23
CA ALA A 113 -22.57 -19.14 39.47
C ALA A 113 -21.90 -20.50 39.22
N ILE A 114 -21.06 -20.93 40.13
CA ILE A 114 -20.41 -22.23 40.10
C ILE A 114 -21.04 -23.11 41.15
N GLU A 115 -21.86 -24.08 40.73
CA GLU A 115 -22.48 -25.05 41.63
C GLU A 115 -21.78 -26.40 41.53
N PRO A 116 -21.33 -26.96 42.68
CA PRO A 116 -20.80 -28.32 42.68
C PRO A 116 -21.95 -29.34 42.51
N ARG A 117 -21.94 -30.09 41.44
CA ARG A 117 -22.89 -31.19 41.19
C ARG A 117 -22.21 -32.52 41.45
N THR A 118 -22.72 -33.28 42.38
CA THR A 118 -22.23 -34.62 42.63
C THR A 118 -22.78 -35.60 41.60
N VAL A 119 -21.88 -36.21 40.82
CA VAL A 119 -22.20 -37.24 39.86
C VAL A 119 -21.67 -38.59 40.37
N ARG A 120 -22.52 -39.62 40.40
CA ARG A 120 -22.07 -40.99 40.72
C ARG A 120 -21.36 -41.58 39.49
N VAL A 121 -20.10 -41.94 39.68
CA VAL A 121 -19.30 -42.63 38.68
C VAL A 121 -18.85 -43.98 39.27
N GLY A 122 -19.52 -45.08 38.94
CA GLY A 122 -19.27 -46.37 39.52
C GLY A 122 -19.61 -46.41 41.03
N LEU A 123 -18.68 -46.84 41.88
CA LEU A 123 -18.82 -46.91 43.33
C LEU A 123 -18.41 -45.59 44.07
N GLY A 124 -18.02 -44.56 43.33
CA GLY A 124 -17.56 -43.29 43.87
C GLY A 124 -18.49 -42.14 43.55
N GLN A 125 -18.38 -41.06 44.34
CA GLN A 125 -19.05 -39.76 44.07
C GLN A 125 -17.99 -38.76 43.63
N LEU A 126 -18.17 -38.16 42.45
CA LEU A 126 -17.33 -37.11 41.90
C LEU A 126 -18.08 -35.80 41.92
N SER A 127 -17.51 -34.76 42.51
CA SER A 127 -18.06 -33.41 42.47
C SER A 127 -17.53 -32.70 41.23
N VAL A 128 -18.44 -32.38 40.29
CA VAL A 128 -18.10 -31.66 39.05
C VAL A 128 -18.67 -30.24 39.17
N PRO A 129 -17.88 -29.20 38.98
CA PRO A 129 -18.40 -27.84 38.97
C PRO A 129 -19.25 -27.62 37.72
N ILE A 130 -20.49 -27.18 37.90
CA ILE A 130 -21.37 -26.75 36.80
C ILE A 130 -21.47 -25.23 36.82
N VAL A 131 -21.15 -24.61 35.70
CA VAL A 131 -21.30 -23.16 35.50
C VAL A 131 -22.71 -22.86 35.03
N ARG A 132 -23.44 -22.10 35.85
CA ARG A 132 -24.75 -21.55 35.42
C ARG A 132 -24.57 -20.09 35.01
N ILE A 133 -25.07 -19.75 33.85
CA ILE A 133 -24.99 -18.39 33.30
C ILE A 133 -26.38 -17.78 33.25
N ARG A 134 -26.51 -16.57 33.77
CA ARG A 134 -27.74 -15.75 33.65
C ARG A 134 -27.42 -14.40 33.03
N ARG A 135 -28.35 -13.90 32.23
CA ARG A 135 -28.26 -12.59 31.59
C ARG A 135 -29.23 -11.62 32.23
N SER A 136 -28.79 -10.37 32.32
CA SER A 136 -29.70 -9.27 32.73
C SER A 136 -30.73 -8.96 31.65
N ILE A 137 -31.69 -8.13 31.99
CA ILE A 137 -32.52 -7.44 31.01
C ILE A 137 -31.60 -6.58 30.13
N PRO A 138 -31.83 -6.51 28.80
CA PRO A 138 -30.98 -5.73 27.91
C PRO A 138 -31.11 -4.23 28.20
N ALA A 139 -29.99 -3.56 28.38
CA ALA A 139 -29.91 -2.10 28.34
C ALA A 139 -29.56 -1.65 26.92
N MET A 140 -30.28 -0.68 26.42
CA MET A 140 -30.14 -0.20 25.04
C MET A 140 -29.73 1.28 25.04
N SER A 141 -28.98 1.68 23.99
CA SER A 141 -28.71 3.09 23.76
C SER A 141 -30.03 3.86 23.51
N ALA A 142 -30.17 5.01 24.17
CA ALA A 142 -31.36 5.83 24.06
C ALA A 142 -31.54 6.40 22.65
N GLU A 143 -30.44 6.83 22.03
CA GLU A 143 -30.42 7.41 20.69
C GLU A 143 -29.65 6.54 19.71
N PRO A 144 -30.08 6.51 18.43
CA PRO A 144 -29.29 5.88 17.37
C PRO A 144 -28.10 6.75 17.02
N MET A 145 -26.94 6.13 16.82
CA MET A 145 -25.75 6.79 16.33
C MET A 145 -25.55 6.48 14.84
N SER A 146 -25.06 7.45 14.09
CA SER A 146 -24.63 7.27 12.70
C SER A 146 -23.16 7.64 12.61
N PRO A 147 -22.25 6.68 12.40
CA PRO A 147 -20.84 7.01 12.22
C PRO A 147 -20.68 7.81 10.93
N VAL A 148 -19.81 8.82 10.97
CA VAL A 148 -19.59 9.77 9.88
C VAL A 148 -18.14 9.66 9.44
N GLY A 149 -17.94 9.18 8.21
CA GLY A 149 -16.62 9.24 7.57
C GLY A 149 -16.21 10.68 7.32
N LYS A 150 -15.02 11.05 7.75
CA LYS A 150 -14.45 12.37 7.52
C LYS A 150 -13.82 12.38 6.13
N TRP A 151 -14.37 13.18 5.20
CA TRP A 151 -13.75 13.40 3.89
C TRP A 151 -12.50 14.28 3.95
N TYR A 152 -12.29 14.99 5.07
CA TYR A 152 -11.18 15.89 5.30
C TYR A 152 -10.79 15.88 6.78
N GLU A 153 -9.53 15.54 7.03
CA GLU A 153 -8.93 15.56 8.36
C GLU A 153 -7.94 16.73 8.45
N PRO A 154 -8.21 17.72 9.30
CA PRO A 154 -7.35 18.88 9.45
C PRO A 154 -5.90 18.55 9.85
N ARG A 155 -5.68 17.39 10.46
CA ARG A 155 -4.33 16.89 10.79
C ARG A 155 -3.45 16.71 9.55
N HIS A 156 -4.04 16.44 8.38
CA HIS A 156 -3.33 16.24 7.11
C HIS A 156 -3.14 17.54 6.30
N ASN A 157 -3.43 18.71 6.87
CA ASN A 157 -3.25 20.01 6.19
C ASN A 157 -1.84 20.19 5.64
N THR A 158 -0.82 19.76 6.39
CA THR A 158 0.58 19.84 5.97
C THR A 158 0.85 19.03 4.72
N VAL A 159 0.31 17.81 4.66
CA VAL A 159 0.43 16.93 3.48
C VAL A 159 -0.27 17.58 2.27
N LEU A 160 -1.49 18.10 2.47
CA LEU A 160 -2.23 18.81 1.41
C LEU A 160 -1.43 20.00 0.86
N VAL A 161 -0.87 20.83 1.74
CA VAL A 161 -0.06 22.00 1.33
C VAL A 161 1.19 21.54 0.58
N LEU A 162 1.89 20.50 1.05
CA LEU A 162 3.07 19.97 0.37
C LEU A 162 2.74 19.41 -1.01
N VAL A 163 1.63 18.68 -1.16
CA VAL A 163 1.16 18.18 -2.45
C VAL A 163 0.82 19.32 -3.40
N LEU A 164 0.12 20.36 -2.92
CA LEU A 164 -0.21 21.52 -3.74
C LEU A 164 1.04 22.30 -4.18
N VAL A 165 1.99 22.51 -3.28
CA VAL A 165 3.26 23.19 -3.58
C VAL A 165 4.07 22.39 -4.59
N TYR A 166 4.22 21.07 -4.39
CA TYR A 166 4.94 20.21 -5.33
C TYR A 166 4.26 20.16 -6.69
N SER A 167 2.94 20.02 -6.72
CA SER A 167 2.17 20.06 -7.97
C SER A 167 2.33 21.39 -8.70
N ALA A 168 2.33 22.50 -7.97
CA ALA A 168 2.58 23.81 -8.56
C ALA A 168 3.99 23.93 -9.15
N ILE A 169 5.02 23.43 -8.47
CA ILE A 169 6.40 23.38 -8.99
C ILE A 169 6.43 22.62 -10.31
N VAL A 170 5.84 21.41 -10.35
CA VAL A 170 5.84 20.56 -11.56
C VAL A 170 5.08 21.24 -12.71
N LEU A 171 3.90 21.81 -12.44
CA LEU A 171 3.12 22.51 -13.47
C LEU A 171 3.83 23.76 -14.00
N LEU A 172 4.50 24.51 -13.13
CA LEU A 172 5.29 25.67 -13.54
C LEU A 172 6.50 25.26 -14.40
N THR A 173 7.20 24.18 -14.00
CA THR A 173 8.33 23.67 -14.81
C THR A 173 7.87 23.19 -16.19
N ILE A 174 6.73 22.50 -16.30
CA ILE A 174 6.13 22.11 -17.59
C ILE A 174 5.80 23.36 -18.43
N TYR A 175 5.19 24.38 -17.84
CA TYR A 175 4.86 25.62 -18.54
C TYR A 175 6.11 26.33 -19.08
N PHE A 176 7.20 26.39 -18.29
CA PHE A 176 8.45 27.00 -18.73
C PHE A 176 9.19 26.16 -19.77
N ALA A 177 9.16 24.81 -19.67
CA ALA A 177 9.79 23.89 -20.61
C ALA A 177 9.20 23.98 -22.03
N GLN A 178 7.90 24.27 -22.13
CA GLN A 178 7.25 24.49 -23.43
C GLN A 178 7.69 25.78 -24.13
N ARG A 179 8.29 26.73 -23.39
CA ARG A 179 8.64 28.07 -23.89
C ARG A 179 10.13 28.33 -24.00
N ARG A 180 10.97 27.50 -23.36
CA ARG A 180 12.43 27.68 -23.30
C ARG A 180 13.12 26.33 -23.40
N ASP A 181 14.19 26.27 -24.17
CA ASP A 181 15.06 25.08 -24.18
C ASP A 181 15.69 24.93 -22.80
N MET A 182 15.44 23.75 -22.19
CA MET A 182 16.01 23.43 -20.89
C MET A 182 17.32 22.65 -21.07
N TYR A 183 18.39 23.14 -20.44
CA TYR A 183 19.66 22.46 -20.41
C TYR A 183 19.59 21.27 -19.45
N ILE A 184 19.99 20.10 -19.96
CA ILE A 184 20.31 18.91 -19.15
C ILE A 184 21.80 18.64 -19.29
N ARG A 185 22.45 18.25 -18.19
CA ARG A 185 23.84 17.83 -18.18
C ARG A 185 23.99 16.58 -19.07
N PRO A 186 24.99 16.55 -19.98
CA PRO A 186 25.32 15.33 -20.71
C PRO A 186 25.66 14.18 -19.75
N ILE A 187 25.16 12.99 -20.06
CA ILE A 187 25.39 11.78 -19.28
C ILE A 187 26.46 10.97 -20.00
N ALA A 188 27.54 10.57 -19.30
CA ALA A 188 28.68 9.85 -19.91
C ALA A 188 28.24 8.54 -20.60
N GLY A 189 27.26 7.83 -20.04
CA GLY A 189 26.69 6.62 -20.68
C GLY A 189 26.02 6.85 -22.04
N LEU A 190 25.63 8.11 -22.39
CA LEU A 190 25.05 8.42 -23.69
C LEU A 190 26.11 8.58 -24.80
N GLU A 191 27.33 9.00 -24.45
CA GLU A 191 28.45 9.02 -25.39
C GLU A 191 28.83 7.60 -25.80
N ALA A 192 28.70 6.63 -24.88
CA ALA A 192 28.88 5.22 -25.14
C ALA A 192 27.88 4.62 -26.13
N VAL A 193 26.68 5.15 -26.20
CA VAL A 193 25.66 4.73 -27.18
C VAL A 193 26.18 5.01 -28.63
N ASP A 194 26.75 6.17 -28.84
CA ASP A 194 27.31 6.52 -30.17
C ASP A 194 28.53 5.64 -30.51
N GLU A 195 29.41 5.33 -29.55
CA GLU A 195 30.50 4.41 -29.71
C GLU A 195 30.02 2.99 -30.07
N ALA A 196 28.98 2.49 -29.35
CA ALA A 196 28.41 1.18 -29.62
C ALA A 196 27.77 1.08 -31.02
N ILE A 197 27.07 2.12 -31.48
CA ILE A 197 26.52 2.19 -32.83
C ILE A 197 27.65 2.19 -33.87
N GLY A 198 28.70 3.01 -33.66
CA GLY A 198 29.86 3.07 -34.55
C GLY A 198 30.51 1.69 -34.70
N ARG A 199 30.79 1.01 -33.59
CA ARG A 199 31.38 -0.33 -33.59
C ARG A 199 30.48 -1.37 -34.28
N ALA A 200 29.20 -1.36 -34.01
CA ALA A 200 28.25 -2.28 -34.66
C ALA A 200 28.21 -2.08 -36.18
N THR A 201 28.25 -0.83 -36.64
CA THR A 201 28.30 -0.47 -38.05
C THR A 201 29.61 -0.91 -38.70
N GLU A 202 30.77 -0.67 -38.09
CA GLU A 202 32.09 -1.07 -38.59
C GLU A 202 32.24 -2.59 -38.69
N MET A 203 31.69 -3.32 -37.69
CA MET A 203 31.77 -4.78 -37.66
C MET A 203 30.69 -5.46 -38.53
N GLY A 204 29.65 -4.75 -38.96
CA GLY A 204 28.53 -5.33 -39.66
C GLY A 204 27.74 -6.33 -38.81
N GLN A 205 27.76 -6.17 -37.49
CA GLN A 205 27.08 -7.06 -36.51
C GLN A 205 25.87 -6.36 -35.90
N PRO A 206 24.85 -7.14 -35.47
CA PRO A 206 23.63 -6.57 -34.90
C PRO A 206 23.90 -5.94 -33.51
N ILE A 207 22.97 -5.11 -33.10
CA ILE A 207 22.82 -4.63 -31.73
C ILE A 207 21.72 -5.44 -31.09
N LEU A 208 21.98 -5.98 -29.89
CA LEU A 208 20.98 -6.63 -29.06
C LEU A 208 20.42 -5.63 -28.06
N TYR A 209 19.12 -5.47 -28.03
CA TYR A 209 18.43 -4.60 -27.10
C TYR A 209 17.48 -5.41 -26.23
N VAL A 210 17.76 -5.47 -24.93
CA VAL A 210 17.01 -6.23 -23.93
C VAL A 210 16.27 -5.23 -23.06
N THR A 211 14.95 -5.12 -23.26
CA THR A 211 14.07 -4.41 -22.34
C THR A 211 13.86 -5.30 -21.12
N GLY A 212 13.94 -4.72 -19.93
CA GLY A 212 13.81 -5.47 -18.68
C GLY A 212 12.54 -6.33 -18.60
N LEU A 213 12.38 -7.07 -17.51
CA LEU A 213 11.23 -7.98 -17.33
C LEU A 213 9.97 -7.31 -16.81
N SER A 214 9.98 -6.02 -16.55
CA SER A 214 8.82 -5.27 -16.06
C SER A 214 7.82 -5.00 -17.20
N GLY A 215 6.53 -4.91 -16.85
CA GLY A 215 5.46 -4.65 -17.82
C GLY A 215 5.43 -3.19 -18.30
N VAL A 216 4.57 -2.91 -19.29
CA VAL A 216 4.41 -1.59 -19.92
C VAL A 216 4.01 -0.45 -18.98
N SER A 217 3.47 -0.74 -17.80
CA SER A 217 3.10 0.25 -16.78
C SER A 217 4.27 0.72 -15.92
N ASP A 218 5.41 0.04 -16.01
CA ASP A 218 6.61 0.40 -15.28
C ASP A 218 7.33 1.57 -15.95
N ILE A 219 7.74 2.55 -15.16
CA ILE A 219 8.40 3.77 -15.64
C ILE A 219 9.76 3.45 -16.27
N ALA A 220 10.50 2.48 -15.70
CA ALA A 220 11.78 2.05 -16.25
C ALA A 220 11.63 1.41 -17.64
N THR A 221 10.57 0.61 -17.84
CA THR A 221 10.22 0.03 -19.15
C THR A 221 9.86 1.12 -20.15
N ILE A 222 9.07 2.13 -19.76
CA ILE A 222 8.75 3.26 -20.62
C ILE A 222 10.01 4.03 -21.04
N ALA A 223 10.93 4.29 -20.08
CA ALA A 223 12.20 4.94 -20.37
C ALA A 223 13.06 4.13 -21.34
N ALA A 224 13.11 2.80 -21.15
CA ALA A 224 13.81 1.89 -22.06
C ALA A 224 13.24 1.94 -23.49
N MET A 225 11.93 1.89 -23.65
CA MET A 225 11.27 2.00 -24.96
C MET A 225 11.58 3.33 -25.67
N LEU A 226 11.65 4.45 -24.93
CA LEU A 226 12.04 5.75 -25.51
C LEU A 226 13.50 5.77 -25.95
N ILE A 227 14.42 5.14 -25.20
CA ILE A 227 15.81 4.98 -25.57
C ILE A 227 15.93 4.09 -26.82
N LEU A 228 15.17 2.99 -26.88
CA LEU A 228 15.10 2.11 -28.06
C LEU A 228 14.73 2.88 -29.32
N GLY A 229 13.65 3.68 -29.29
CA GLY A 229 13.23 4.48 -30.43
C GLY A 229 14.32 5.43 -30.95
N HIS A 230 15.06 6.05 -30.03
CA HIS A 230 16.17 6.92 -30.40
C HIS A 230 17.36 6.14 -30.98
N LEU A 231 17.70 5.00 -30.38
CA LEU A 231 18.75 4.10 -30.86
C LEU A 231 18.46 3.64 -32.28
N VAL A 232 17.24 3.15 -32.53
CA VAL A 232 16.78 2.71 -33.86
C VAL A 232 16.87 3.84 -34.89
N LYS A 233 16.43 5.04 -34.56
CA LYS A 233 16.51 6.18 -35.45
C LYS A 233 17.95 6.49 -35.92
N ARG A 234 18.92 6.30 -35.02
CA ARG A 234 20.34 6.46 -35.33
C ARG A 234 20.89 5.31 -36.17
N THR A 235 20.62 4.06 -35.76
CA THR A 235 21.11 2.87 -36.46
C THR A 235 20.50 2.69 -37.84
N ALA A 236 19.25 3.14 -38.04
CA ALA A 236 18.61 3.11 -39.36
C ALA A 236 19.37 3.86 -40.44
N ALA A 237 20.13 4.91 -40.08
CA ALA A 237 20.98 5.65 -41.01
C ALA A 237 22.14 4.81 -41.53
N TYR A 238 22.61 3.87 -40.74
CA TYR A 238 23.78 3.01 -41.03
C TYR A 238 23.39 1.57 -41.43
N GLU A 239 22.08 1.28 -41.51
CA GLU A 239 21.52 -0.04 -41.89
C GLU A 239 21.97 -1.17 -40.90
N THR A 240 22.32 -0.80 -39.67
CA THR A 240 22.71 -1.76 -38.64
C THR A 240 21.47 -2.41 -38.03
N PRO A 241 21.34 -3.76 -38.06
CA PRO A 241 20.16 -4.44 -37.55
C PRO A 241 20.12 -4.40 -36.01
N ILE A 242 18.89 -4.29 -35.45
CA ILE A 242 18.64 -4.36 -34.02
C ILE A 242 17.75 -5.55 -33.73
N ILE A 243 18.15 -6.37 -32.77
CA ILE A 243 17.40 -7.55 -32.29
C ILE A 243 16.82 -7.20 -30.92
N VAL A 244 15.48 -7.33 -30.79
CA VAL A 244 14.74 -6.99 -29.57
C VAL A 244 13.92 -8.21 -29.12
N PRO A 245 14.51 -9.08 -28.30
CA PRO A 245 13.75 -10.17 -27.68
C PRO A 245 12.90 -9.62 -26.54
N CYS A 246 11.61 -9.97 -26.48
CA CYS A 246 10.66 -9.47 -25.49
C CYS A 246 10.15 -10.62 -24.59
N ASN A 247 9.95 -10.33 -23.30
CA ASN A 247 9.34 -11.27 -22.35
C ASN A 247 7.83 -11.02 -22.15
N ASP A 248 7.31 -9.86 -22.56
CA ASP A 248 5.91 -9.48 -22.45
C ASP A 248 5.34 -9.19 -23.87
N PRO A 249 4.23 -9.84 -24.28
CA PRO A 249 3.60 -9.59 -25.58
C PRO A 249 3.10 -8.16 -25.77
N ILE A 250 2.69 -7.47 -24.67
CA ILE A 250 2.19 -6.09 -24.73
C ILE A 250 3.37 -5.15 -24.97
N VAL A 251 4.48 -5.33 -24.25
CA VAL A 251 5.72 -4.58 -24.45
C VAL A 251 6.20 -4.77 -25.89
N MET A 252 6.24 -6.03 -26.39
CA MET A 252 6.60 -6.32 -27.78
C MET A 252 5.73 -5.55 -28.80
N ALA A 253 4.42 -5.49 -28.57
CA ALA A 253 3.53 -4.78 -29.50
C ALA A 253 3.84 -3.28 -29.54
N VAL A 254 4.13 -2.66 -28.41
CA VAL A 254 4.51 -1.25 -28.29
C VAL A 254 5.89 -1.00 -28.91
N GLU A 255 6.87 -1.88 -28.65
CA GLU A 255 8.22 -1.77 -29.21
C GLU A 255 8.22 -1.89 -30.74
N ARG A 256 7.41 -2.79 -31.31
CA ARG A 256 7.24 -2.89 -32.75
C ARG A 256 6.75 -1.59 -33.37
N GLU A 257 5.81 -0.91 -32.71
CA GLU A 257 5.27 0.36 -33.19
C GLU A 257 6.35 1.46 -33.10
N ILE A 258 7.03 1.57 -31.96
CA ILE A 258 8.11 2.55 -31.74
C ILE A 258 9.24 2.37 -32.74
N VAL A 259 9.67 1.12 -32.99
CA VAL A 259 10.74 0.82 -33.93
C VAL A 259 10.31 1.13 -35.34
N ARG A 260 9.07 0.77 -35.75
CA ARG A 260 8.51 1.08 -37.04
C ARG A 260 8.50 2.61 -37.29
N ASP A 261 8.00 3.36 -36.32
CA ASP A 261 7.92 4.81 -36.42
C ASP A 261 9.32 5.46 -36.50
N ALA A 262 10.29 4.93 -35.74
CA ALA A 262 11.67 5.38 -35.76
C ALA A 262 12.31 5.17 -37.17
N TYR A 263 12.05 4.04 -37.84
CA TYR A 263 12.49 3.83 -39.23
C TYR A 263 11.81 4.76 -40.23
N ILE A 264 10.52 5.07 -40.03
CA ILE A 264 9.79 6.05 -40.88
C ILE A 264 10.39 7.45 -40.68
N GLU A 265 10.61 7.87 -39.45
CA GLU A 265 11.21 9.16 -39.12
C GLU A 265 12.65 9.30 -39.65
N ALA A 266 13.41 8.20 -39.67
CA ALA A 266 14.75 8.16 -40.26
C ALA A 266 14.73 8.15 -41.81
N GLY A 267 13.54 8.09 -42.47
CA GLY A 267 13.41 8.03 -43.92
C GLY A 267 13.83 6.69 -44.54
N LYS A 268 13.87 5.61 -43.73
CA LYS A 268 14.28 4.27 -44.16
C LYS A 268 13.25 3.19 -43.85
N PRO A 269 11.95 3.36 -44.16
CA PRO A 269 10.90 2.41 -43.77
C PRO A 269 11.09 1.01 -44.38
N GLN A 270 11.83 0.90 -45.49
CA GLN A 270 12.13 -0.38 -46.15
C GLN A 270 13.12 -1.28 -45.33
N ASN A 271 13.83 -0.70 -44.38
CA ASN A 271 14.81 -1.44 -43.55
C ASN A 271 14.16 -1.98 -42.26
N TYR A 272 12.88 -1.65 -42.04
CA TYR A 272 12.13 -2.20 -40.92
C TYR A 272 11.79 -3.67 -41.12
N ASP A 273 12.28 -4.51 -40.23
CA ASP A 273 11.96 -5.94 -40.19
C ASP A 273 11.26 -6.28 -38.86
N PRO A 274 9.95 -6.61 -38.92
CA PRO A 274 9.18 -6.95 -37.71
C PRO A 274 9.65 -8.23 -37.02
N ASP A 275 10.36 -9.12 -37.73
CA ASP A 275 10.85 -10.39 -37.19
C ASP A 275 12.02 -10.21 -36.21
N ASN A 276 12.67 -9.06 -36.26
CA ASN A 276 13.72 -8.71 -35.29
C ASN A 276 13.17 -8.34 -33.89
N ILE A 277 11.85 -8.18 -33.77
CA ILE A 277 11.19 -7.86 -32.48
C ILE A 277 10.21 -8.98 -32.21
N PHE A 278 10.54 -9.85 -31.28
CA PHE A 278 9.78 -11.08 -31.08
C PHE A 278 9.63 -11.44 -29.60
N TYR A 279 8.49 -12.06 -29.29
CA TYR A 279 8.23 -12.61 -27.97
C TYR A 279 8.90 -13.98 -27.80
N ILE A 280 9.50 -14.20 -26.64
CA ILE A 280 10.13 -15.47 -26.27
C ILE A 280 9.25 -16.23 -25.31
N THR A 281 9.16 -15.75 -24.05
CA THR A 281 8.41 -16.35 -22.96
C THR A 281 8.30 -15.38 -21.80
N ASP A 282 7.28 -15.53 -20.98
CA ASP A 282 7.08 -14.82 -19.69
C ASP A 282 7.88 -15.43 -18.52
N SER A 283 8.45 -16.64 -18.72
CA SER A 283 9.29 -17.29 -17.72
C SER A 283 10.64 -16.60 -17.65
N GLN A 284 10.98 -15.99 -16.50
CA GLN A 284 12.22 -15.26 -16.25
C GLN A 284 13.49 -15.98 -16.73
N PHE A 285 13.73 -17.19 -16.22
CA PHE A 285 14.93 -17.96 -16.58
C PHE A 285 14.87 -18.60 -17.98
N GLY A 286 13.66 -18.88 -18.48
CA GLY A 286 13.46 -19.28 -19.86
C GLY A 286 13.84 -18.17 -20.83
N TYR A 287 13.44 -16.94 -20.52
CA TYR A 287 13.81 -15.76 -21.29
C TYR A 287 15.32 -15.53 -21.30
N VAL A 288 15.96 -15.54 -20.14
CA VAL A 288 17.42 -15.40 -20.02
C VAL A 288 18.17 -16.42 -20.85
N ALA A 289 17.83 -17.69 -20.72
CA ALA A 289 18.50 -18.77 -21.47
C ALA A 289 18.35 -18.59 -23.00
N ALA A 290 17.22 -18.07 -23.45
CA ALA A 290 17.02 -17.78 -24.87
C ALA A 290 17.85 -16.56 -25.33
N VAL A 291 17.89 -15.48 -24.52
CA VAL A 291 18.70 -14.30 -24.81
C VAL A 291 20.18 -14.62 -24.83
N ASP A 292 20.68 -15.44 -23.88
CA ASP A 292 22.05 -15.94 -23.85
C ASP A 292 22.37 -16.74 -25.12
N GLY A 293 21.41 -17.57 -25.54
CA GLY A 293 21.53 -18.31 -26.81
C GLY A 293 21.64 -17.38 -28.03
N ILE A 294 20.92 -16.26 -28.04
CA ILE A 294 21.01 -15.22 -29.08
C ILE A 294 22.39 -14.57 -29.05
N MET A 295 22.90 -14.17 -27.87
CA MET A 295 24.21 -13.54 -27.73
C MET A 295 25.34 -14.42 -28.26
N LEU A 296 25.29 -15.71 -27.97
CA LEU A 296 26.30 -16.65 -28.41
C LEU A 296 26.24 -17.00 -29.92
N ARG A 297 25.06 -16.98 -30.50
CA ARG A 297 24.79 -17.33 -31.89
C ARG A 297 24.99 -16.15 -32.82
N GLU A 298 24.32 -15.01 -32.51
CA GLU A 298 24.31 -13.82 -33.37
C GLU A 298 25.56 -12.94 -33.15
N LYS A 299 26.27 -13.09 -32.01
CA LYS A 299 27.44 -12.33 -31.61
C LYS A 299 27.30 -10.81 -31.82
N PRO A 300 26.34 -10.18 -31.17
CA PRO A 300 26.08 -8.76 -31.32
C PRO A 300 27.34 -7.95 -31.00
N ALA A 301 27.53 -6.82 -31.68
CA ALA A 301 28.63 -5.89 -31.39
C ALA A 301 28.39 -5.11 -30.09
N ALA A 302 27.13 -4.88 -29.75
CA ALA A 302 26.76 -4.22 -28.51
C ALA A 302 25.46 -4.82 -27.94
N ASN A 303 25.44 -4.89 -26.60
CA ASN A 303 24.27 -5.31 -25.81
C ASN A 303 23.77 -4.14 -24.97
N PHE A 304 22.49 -3.86 -25.08
CA PHE A 304 21.80 -2.87 -24.26
C PHE A 304 20.85 -3.57 -23.31
N TYR A 305 21.00 -3.36 -22.00
CA TYR A 305 20.11 -3.85 -20.96
C TYR A 305 19.42 -2.66 -20.32
N MET A 306 18.20 -2.33 -20.73
CA MET A 306 17.50 -1.13 -20.29
C MET A 306 16.16 -1.47 -19.65
N GLY A 307 15.87 -0.93 -18.46
CA GLY A 307 14.58 -1.14 -17.79
C GLY A 307 14.68 -1.78 -16.40
N GLY A 308 13.57 -2.41 -15.97
CA GLY A 308 13.50 -3.10 -14.68
C GLY A 308 14.04 -4.54 -14.80
N PHE A 309 15.04 -4.87 -14.01
CA PHE A 309 15.68 -6.18 -13.95
C PHE A 309 15.59 -6.78 -12.55
N TYR A 310 15.72 -8.10 -12.47
CA TYR A 310 15.73 -8.89 -11.24
C TYR A 310 16.97 -9.80 -11.21
N ALA A 311 16.84 -11.03 -10.73
CA ALA A 311 17.97 -11.95 -10.56
C ALA A 311 18.69 -12.37 -11.88
N GLU A 312 18.07 -12.13 -13.03
CA GLU A 312 18.63 -12.42 -14.37
C GLU A 312 19.77 -11.48 -14.79
N SER A 313 19.84 -10.29 -14.21
CA SER A 313 20.81 -9.26 -14.60
C SER A 313 22.26 -9.75 -14.63
N LEU A 314 22.65 -10.55 -13.62
CA LEU A 314 24.00 -11.10 -13.54
C LEU A 314 24.28 -12.08 -14.69
N ILE A 315 23.36 -12.98 -14.98
CA ILE A 315 23.53 -14.02 -16.01
C ILE A 315 23.66 -13.36 -17.39
N LEU A 316 22.77 -12.42 -17.70
CA LEU A 316 22.82 -11.64 -18.96
C LEU A 316 24.13 -10.87 -19.11
N ALA A 317 24.58 -10.19 -18.06
CA ALA A 317 25.78 -9.38 -18.09
C ALA A 317 27.05 -10.24 -18.21
N GLU A 318 27.11 -11.41 -17.54
CA GLU A 318 28.22 -12.35 -17.66
C GLU A 318 28.31 -12.97 -19.06
N THR A 319 27.18 -13.41 -19.62
CA THR A 319 27.13 -13.97 -20.98
C THR A 319 27.52 -12.93 -22.02
N GLY A 320 27.02 -11.71 -21.86
CA GLY A 320 27.36 -10.59 -22.74
C GLY A 320 28.86 -10.23 -22.68
N SER A 321 29.45 -10.22 -21.48
CA SER A 321 30.89 -10.03 -21.33
C SER A 321 31.71 -11.13 -22.03
N ALA A 322 31.28 -12.38 -21.90
CA ALA A 322 31.91 -13.51 -22.58
C ALA A 322 31.77 -13.44 -24.11
N SER A 323 30.73 -12.82 -24.65
CA SER A 323 30.55 -12.63 -26.10
C SER A 323 31.47 -11.59 -26.71
N GLY A 324 32.08 -10.73 -25.90
CA GLY A 324 32.98 -9.63 -26.31
C GLY A 324 32.27 -8.41 -26.89
N ALA A 325 30.93 -8.31 -26.70
CA ALA A 325 30.13 -7.15 -27.04
C ALA A 325 30.39 -5.98 -26.10
N ILE A 326 30.25 -4.74 -26.55
CA ILE A 326 30.15 -3.58 -25.66
C ILE A 326 28.83 -3.69 -24.90
N GLN A 327 28.88 -3.58 -23.58
CA GLN A 327 27.70 -3.69 -22.74
C GLN A 327 27.32 -2.36 -22.11
N ILE A 328 26.07 -1.95 -22.34
CA ILE A 328 25.49 -0.72 -21.78
C ILE A 328 24.23 -1.11 -21.02
N ALA A 329 24.24 -0.91 -19.71
CA ALA A 329 23.10 -1.19 -18.85
C ALA A 329 22.47 0.09 -18.31
N GLY A 330 21.17 0.06 -18.06
CA GLY A 330 20.42 1.13 -17.39
C GLY A 330 19.25 0.55 -16.63
N THR A 331 19.28 0.66 -15.29
CA THR A 331 18.23 0.19 -14.42
C THR A 331 18.06 1.10 -13.19
N ASP A 332 16.85 1.16 -12.68
CA ASP A 332 16.50 1.83 -11.41
C ASP A 332 16.49 0.89 -10.21
N SER A 333 16.70 -0.43 -10.43
CA SER A 333 16.75 -1.43 -9.39
C SER A 333 18.07 -1.37 -8.62
N ASP A 334 18.06 -0.83 -7.41
CA ASP A 334 19.23 -0.72 -6.54
C ASP A 334 19.90 -2.07 -6.26
N THR A 335 19.10 -3.15 -6.23
CA THR A 335 19.61 -4.50 -5.95
C THR A 335 20.34 -5.13 -7.13
N GLN A 336 20.07 -4.68 -8.37
CA GLN A 336 20.65 -5.23 -9.59
C GLN A 336 21.81 -4.36 -10.13
N LEU A 337 21.84 -3.09 -9.77
CA LEU A 337 22.90 -2.15 -10.15
C LEU A 337 24.33 -2.70 -9.93
N PRO A 338 24.68 -3.30 -8.77
CA PRO A 338 26.03 -3.82 -8.55
C PRO A 338 26.49 -4.85 -9.58
N PHE A 339 25.57 -5.68 -10.09
CA PHE A 339 25.90 -6.68 -11.11
C PHE A 339 26.22 -6.04 -12.46
N PHE A 340 25.43 -5.05 -12.87
CA PHE A 340 25.70 -4.31 -14.09
C PHE A 340 26.97 -3.45 -13.99
N ILE A 341 27.23 -2.80 -12.85
CA ILE A 341 28.43 -1.99 -12.64
C ILE A 341 29.70 -2.85 -12.75
N THR A 342 29.65 -4.12 -12.32
CA THR A 342 30.84 -5.01 -12.36
C THR A 342 31.07 -5.69 -13.69
N ALA A 343 30.03 -5.88 -14.50
CA ALA A 343 30.06 -6.69 -15.70
C ALA A 343 29.87 -5.89 -17.02
N CYS A 344 29.29 -4.70 -16.96
CA CYS A 344 29.03 -3.86 -18.13
C CYS A 344 30.09 -2.74 -18.26
N ASP A 345 30.38 -2.32 -19.48
CA ASP A 345 31.32 -1.24 -19.77
C ASP A 345 30.78 0.12 -19.31
N TYR A 346 29.46 0.33 -19.46
CA TYR A 346 28.78 1.56 -19.06
C TYR A 346 27.46 1.23 -18.36
N THR A 347 27.16 1.97 -17.27
CA THR A 347 25.94 1.77 -16.49
C THR A 347 25.26 3.10 -16.19
N LEU A 348 24.00 3.24 -16.59
CA LEU A 348 23.10 4.32 -16.21
C LEU A 348 22.44 3.94 -14.88
N MET A 349 22.71 4.69 -13.82
CA MET A 349 22.31 4.33 -12.46
C MET A 349 21.03 5.05 -12.05
N GLY A 350 19.98 4.28 -11.73
CA GLY A 350 18.76 4.82 -11.15
C GLY A 350 18.12 5.91 -12.00
N GLU A 351 18.12 7.14 -11.48
CA GLU A 351 17.54 8.29 -12.18
C GLU A 351 18.24 8.68 -13.50
N GLU A 352 19.49 8.21 -13.73
CA GLU A 352 20.17 8.48 -14.99
C GLU A 352 19.48 7.80 -16.18
N LEU A 353 18.81 6.65 -15.97
CA LEU A 353 17.98 6.01 -16.98
C LEU A 353 16.87 6.96 -17.48
N TYR A 354 16.19 7.61 -16.53
CA TYR A 354 15.11 8.56 -16.85
C TYR A 354 15.66 9.85 -17.48
N ALA A 355 16.78 10.32 -16.97
CA ALA A 355 17.47 11.48 -17.54
C ALA A 355 17.96 11.21 -18.97
N ALA A 356 18.46 9.99 -19.25
CA ALA A 356 18.87 9.56 -20.58
C ALA A 356 17.69 9.53 -21.56
N SER A 357 16.56 8.97 -21.15
CA SER A 357 15.35 8.94 -21.98
C SER A 357 14.84 10.35 -22.32
N ALA A 358 14.85 11.26 -21.35
CA ALA A 358 14.45 12.65 -21.56
C ALA A 358 15.43 13.44 -22.44
N TYR A 359 16.73 13.22 -22.25
CA TYR A 359 17.79 13.83 -23.06
C TYR A 359 17.70 13.42 -24.53
N LEU A 360 17.50 12.13 -24.76
CA LEU A 360 17.44 11.56 -26.12
C LEU A 360 16.15 11.94 -26.83
N SER A 361 15.00 11.84 -26.16
CA SER A 361 13.68 12.15 -26.76
C SER A 361 13.47 13.65 -26.98
N ARG A 362 14.20 14.50 -26.22
CA ARG A 362 14.02 15.97 -26.18
C ARG A 362 12.57 16.40 -25.95
N SER A 363 11.77 15.53 -25.35
CA SER A 363 10.39 15.86 -25.01
C SER A 363 10.31 16.95 -23.95
N PRO A 364 9.66 18.10 -24.21
CA PRO A 364 9.57 19.18 -23.23
C PRO A 364 8.93 18.73 -21.91
N LEU A 365 8.02 17.74 -21.98
CA LEU A 365 7.34 17.21 -20.82
C LEU A 365 8.29 16.44 -19.89
N LEU A 366 9.11 15.54 -20.45
CA LEU A 366 10.08 14.74 -19.69
C LEU A 366 11.18 15.64 -19.11
N LEU A 367 11.67 16.61 -19.87
CA LEU A 367 12.63 17.61 -19.42
C LEU A 367 12.09 18.42 -18.25
N ALA A 368 10.82 18.80 -18.29
CA ALA A 368 10.15 19.55 -17.24
C ALA A 368 10.00 18.73 -15.95
N GLN A 369 9.67 17.45 -16.06
CA GLN A 369 9.53 16.55 -14.91
C GLN A 369 10.87 16.38 -14.18
N LEU A 370 11.96 16.16 -14.91
CA LEU A 370 13.31 16.09 -14.32
C LEU A 370 13.70 17.39 -13.60
N LYS A 371 13.48 18.54 -14.22
CA LYS A 371 13.73 19.84 -13.58
C LYS A 371 12.84 20.11 -12.37
N GLY A 372 11.59 19.66 -12.42
CA GLY A 372 10.67 19.72 -11.28
C GLY A 372 11.17 18.89 -10.10
N GLN A 373 11.68 17.68 -10.35
CA GLN A 373 12.32 16.85 -9.34
C GLN A 373 13.59 17.50 -8.76
N ASP A 374 14.46 18.07 -9.61
CA ASP A 374 15.68 18.77 -9.16
C ASP A 374 15.33 19.92 -8.21
N ILE A 375 14.33 20.75 -8.57
CA ILE A 375 13.86 21.84 -7.73
C ILE A 375 13.26 21.30 -6.42
N GLY A 376 12.46 20.24 -6.49
CA GLY A 376 11.92 19.56 -5.30
C GLY A 376 13.01 19.07 -4.36
N LYS A 377 14.06 18.42 -4.89
CA LYS A 377 15.23 17.97 -4.11
C LYS A 377 15.94 19.14 -3.44
N VAL A 378 16.15 20.23 -4.15
CA VAL A 378 16.79 21.44 -3.58
C VAL A 378 15.95 22.02 -2.43
N VAL A 379 14.63 22.09 -2.59
CA VAL A 379 13.71 22.55 -1.53
C VAL A 379 13.80 21.67 -0.30
N ILE A 380 13.76 20.34 -0.47
CA ILE A 380 13.85 19.36 0.63
C ILE A 380 15.21 19.50 1.35
N ILE A 381 16.31 19.55 0.60
CA ILE A 381 17.67 19.72 1.17
C ILE A 381 17.76 21.03 1.96
N ALA A 382 17.24 22.13 1.42
CA ALA A 382 17.23 23.43 2.10
C ALA A 382 16.41 23.39 3.41
N LEU A 383 15.25 22.73 3.42
CA LEU A 383 14.43 22.52 4.61
C LEU A 383 15.14 21.66 5.66
N LEU A 384 15.78 20.57 5.23
CA LEU A 384 16.56 19.70 6.14
C LEU A 384 17.74 20.46 6.77
N LEU A 385 18.48 21.22 5.98
CA LEU A 385 19.60 22.01 6.48
C LEU A 385 19.13 23.12 7.43
N ALA A 386 18.04 23.82 7.10
CA ALA A 386 17.45 24.82 7.96
C ALA A 386 16.95 24.22 9.28
N GLY A 387 16.29 23.07 9.23
CA GLY A 387 15.82 22.34 10.42
C GLY A 387 16.99 21.87 11.29
N ALA A 388 18.04 21.28 10.68
CA ALA A 388 19.22 20.87 11.40
C ALA A 388 19.96 22.04 12.07
N ALA A 389 20.10 23.17 11.36
CA ALA A 389 20.69 24.38 11.91
C ALA A 389 19.87 24.94 13.07
N ALA A 390 18.53 25.02 12.92
CA ALA A 390 17.63 25.47 13.98
C ALA A 390 17.69 24.54 15.21
N ALA A 391 17.72 23.23 15.02
CA ALA A 391 17.86 22.25 16.11
C ALA A 391 19.21 22.40 16.84
N THR A 392 20.30 22.60 16.09
CA THR A 392 21.64 22.82 16.68
C THR A 392 21.69 24.11 17.51
N ILE A 393 21.11 25.21 17.00
CA ILE A 393 21.05 26.48 17.72
C ILE A 393 20.18 26.35 18.97
N ALA A 394 19.03 25.67 18.88
CA ALA A 394 18.16 25.43 20.03
C ALA A 394 18.84 24.58 21.11
N ALA A 395 19.67 23.60 20.74
CA ALA A 395 20.42 22.78 21.67
C ALA A 395 21.56 23.56 22.38
N LEU A 396 22.18 24.51 21.66
CA LEU A 396 23.28 25.32 22.21
C LEU A 396 22.80 26.52 23.03
N ILE A 397 21.66 27.10 22.64
CA ILE A 397 21.08 28.31 23.27
C ILE A 397 19.57 28.10 23.44
N PRO A 398 19.12 27.50 24.55
CA PRO A 398 17.71 27.12 24.75
C PRO A 398 16.69 28.26 24.68
N ASP A 399 17.11 29.49 25.03
CA ASP A 399 16.24 30.69 25.02
C ASP A 399 16.30 31.49 23.71
N ALA A 400 17.00 31.00 22.71
CA ALA A 400 17.15 31.70 21.44
C ALA A 400 15.83 31.68 20.62
N PRO A 401 15.52 32.76 19.87
CA PRO A 401 14.34 32.77 18.98
C PRO A 401 14.18 31.58 18.04
N PRO A 402 15.27 30.97 17.50
CA PRO A 402 15.19 29.78 16.67
C PRO A 402 14.59 28.58 17.38
N ALA A 403 14.71 28.44 18.73
CA ALA A 403 14.10 27.31 19.45
C ALA A 403 12.57 27.34 19.37
N GLN A 404 11.95 28.50 19.51
CA GLN A 404 10.50 28.67 19.38
C GLN A 404 10.01 28.46 17.94
N VAL A 405 10.83 28.86 16.95
CA VAL A 405 10.52 28.58 15.53
C VAL A 405 10.60 27.11 15.24
N LEU A 406 11.59 26.40 15.82
CA LEU A 406 11.75 24.95 15.66
C LEU A 406 10.56 24.19 16.27
N GLU A 407 10.11 24.56 17.47
CA GLU A 407 8.93 23.94 18.09
C GLU A 407 7.68 24.11 17.23
N ARG A 408 7.46 25.32 16.68
CA ARG A 408 6.36 25.58 15.75
C ARG A 408 6.51 24.81 14.44
N PHE A 409 7.72 24.69 13.92
CA PHE A 409 8.02 23.92 12.71
C PHE A 409 7.78 22.43 12.94
N ILE A 410 8.29 21.88 14.05
CA ILE A 410 8.06 20.48 14.44
C ILE A 410 6.57 20.24 14.66
N SER A 411 5.85 21.11 15.37
CA SER A 411 4.41 20.95 15.62
C SER A 411 3.57 21.01 14.33
N TRP A 412 4.09 21.66 13.29
CA TRP A 412 3.44 21.68 11.98
C TRP A 412 3.62 20.39 11.20
N PHE A 413 4.76 19.69 11.42
CA PHE A 413 5.06 18.39 10.79
C PHE A 413 4.68 17.20 11.65
N THR A 414 4.64 17.32 12.98
CA THR A 414 4.09 16.29 13.85
C THR A 414 2.57 16.25 13.64
N LEU A 415 2.11 15.26 12.95
CA LEU A 415 0.71 14.91 12.80
C LEU A 415 0.09 14.76 14.19
N GLY A 416 -0.53 15.85 14.66
CA GLY A 416 -1.25 16.04 15.90
C GLY A 416 -1.10 14.96 16.96
N GLY A 417 -0.30 15.27 17.98
CA GLY A 417 -0.41 14.56 19.26
C GLY A 417 -1.66 15.01 19.99
#